data_444f7464a6952166c86735aa9c32a34c
#
_entry.id   444f7464a6952166c86735aa9c32a34c
#
_cell.length_a   1.000
_cell.length_b   1.000
_cell.length_c   1.000
_cell.angle_alpha   90.00
_cell.angle_beta   90.00
_cell.angle_gamma   90.00
#
_symmetry.space_group_name_H-M   'P 1'
#
loop_
_entity.id
_entity.type
_entity.pdbx_description
1 polymer ?
#
loop_
_entity_poly.entity_id
_entity_poly.type
_entity_poly.pdbx_seq_one_letter_code
_entity_poly.pdbx_strand_id
1 'polypeptide(L)'
;LFGPIAGLVIGLIGHALVDFTAYGPWWSWIIASGVFGLLTGLFLGKLDLESGEFGKKQIILFNVSQLIAHVICWGLVAPVLDIVIYNEPLEKLFAQGLTAGIVNAITTGVVGTVLLVAYAKTRTKKGSLNRE
;
A
#
# COMPACT_ATOMS: atom_id res chain seq x y z
N LEU A 1 -8.30 -6.82 1.72
CA LEU A 1 -9.76 -6.70 1.56
C LEU A 1 -10.20 -7.11 0.16
N PHE A 2 -9.80 -6.36 -0.86
CA PHE A 2 -10.35 -6.50 -2.22
C PHE A 2 -9.41 -7.22 -3.21
N GLY A 3 -8.29 -7.74 -2.73
CA GLY A 3 -7.32 -8.48 -3.53
C GLY A 3 -6.34 -7.61 -4.34
N PRO A 4 -5.40 -8.26 -5.06
CA PRO A 4 -4.29 -7.58 -5.70
C PRO A 4 -4.69 -6.70 -6.90
N ILE A 5 -5.67 -7.11 -7.69
CA ILE A 5 -6.12 -6.32 -8.85
C ILE A 5 -6.80 -5.02 -8.40
N ALA A 6 -7.65 -5.09 -7.39
CA ALA A 6 -8.27 -3.90 -6.82
C ALA A 6 -7.21 -2.97 -6.21
N GLY A 7 -6.21 -3.54 -5.51
CA GLY A 7 -5.07 -2.79 -5.00
C GLY A 7 -4.30 -2.04 -6.10
N LEU A 8 -4.00 -2.72 -7.21
CA LEU A 8 -3.37 -2.11 -8.38
C LEU A 8 -4.18 -0.91 -8.89
N VAL A 9 -5.47 -1.10 -9.13
CA VAL A 9 -6.35 -0.06 -9.68
C VAL A 9 -6.47 1.13 -8.72
N ILE A 10 -6.64 0.86 -7.42
CA ILE A 10 -6.72 1.91 -6.38
C ILE A 10 -5.41 2.70 -6.32
N GLY A 11 -4.25 2.03 -6.37
CA GLY A 11 -2.95 2.68 -6.38
C GLY A 11 -2.73 3.58 -7.60
N LEU A 12 -3.05 3.08 -8.79
CA LEU A 12 -2.95 3.84 -10.05
C LEU A 12 -3.87 5.07 -10.03
N ILE A 13 -5.15 4.86 -9.77
CA ILE A 13 -6.14 5.95 -9.83
C ILE A 13 -5.90 6.94 -8.69
N GLY A 14 -5.65 6.45 -7.47
CA GLY A 14 -5.44 7.33 -6.31
C GLY A 14 -4.25 8.26 -6.49
N HIS A 15 -3.10 7.73 -6.95
CA HIS A 15 -1.92 8.56 -7.21
C HIS A 15 -2.14 9.51 -8.40
N ALA A 16 -2.72 9.01 -9.48
CA ALA A 16 -3.03 9.84 -10.62
C ALA A 16 -3.93 11.04 -10.27
N LEU A 17 -4.97 10.82 -9.45
CA LEU A 17 -5.84 11.91 -8.99
C LEU A 17 -5.08 12.98 -8.19
N VAL A 18 -4.17 12.57 -7.30
CA VAL A 18 -3.32 13.50 -6.54
C VAL A 18 -2.44 14.29 -7.48
N ASP A 19 -1.74 13.61 -8.40
CA ASP A 19 -0.82 14.25 -9.33
C ASP A 19 -1.53 15.25 -10.25
N PHE A 20 -2.65 14.84 -10.87
CA PHE A 20 -3.42 15.72 -11.76
C PHE A 20 -3.97 16.96 -11.05
N THR A 21 -4.20 16.89 -9.75
CA THR A 21 -4.73 18.03 -8.97
C THR A 21 -3.65 18.91 -8.36
N ALA A 22 -2.44 18.38 -8.12
CA ALA A 22 -1.41 19.08 -7.35
C ALA A 22 -0.14 19.44 -8.15
N TYR A 23 0.36 18.50 -8.96
CA TYR A 23 1.72 18.63 -9.54
C TYR A 23 1.77 18.41 -11.06
N GLY A 24 0.75 17.83 -11.65
CA GLY A 24 0.79 17.20 -12.96
C GLY A 24 1.29 15.75 -12.90
N PRO A 25 0.91 14.91 -13.88
CA PRO A 25 1.09 13.46 -13.81
C PRO A 25 2.57 13.07 -13.89
N TRP A 26 3.04 12.32 -12.89
CA TRP A 26 4.35 11.69 -12.87
C TRP A 26 4.20 10.16 -13.01
N TRP A 27 4.23 9.69 -14.24
CA TRP A 27 3.83 8.33 -14.59
C TRP A 27 4.59 7.22 -13.88
N SER A 28 5.90 7.40 -13.64
CA SER A 28 6.70 6.44 -12.89
C SER A 28 6.18 6.20 -11.48
N TRP A 29 5.78 7.25 -10.79
CA TRP A 29 5.26 7.17 -9.42
C TRP A 29 3.81 6.69 -9.38
N ILE A 30 3.01 7.03 -10.38
CA ILE A 30 1.65 6.48 -10.55
C ILE A 30 1.73 4.96 -10.73
N ILE A 31 2.63 4.47 -11.60
CA ILE A 31 2.85 3.05 -11.82
C ILE A 31 3.38 2.37 -10.55
N ALA A 32 4.37 2.97 -9.88
CA ALA A 32 4.91 2.44 -8.62
C ALA A 32 3.83 2.30 -7.55
N SER A 33 2.90 3.26 -7.45
CA SER A 33 1.76 3.18 -6.53
C SER A 33 0.78 2.06 -6.88
N GLY A 34 0.57 1.81 -8.18
CA GLY A 34 -0.18 0.65 -8.65
C GLY A 34 0.49 -0.67 -8.24
N VAL A 35 1.82 -0.76 -8.44
CA VAL A 35 2.61 -1.94 -8.02
C VAL A 35 2.55 -2.11 -6.50
N PHE A 36 2.63 -1.03 -5.72
CA PHE A 36 2.46 -1.08 -4.27
C PHE A 36 1.10 -1.68 -3.88
N GLY A 37 0.03 -1.23 -4.49
CA GLY A 37 -1.31 -1.77 -4.26
C GLY A 37 -1.44 -3.25 -4.64
N LEU A 38 -0.82 -3.66 -5.76
CA LEU A 38 -0.74 -5.05 -6.20
C LEU A 38 -0.01 -5.93 -5.17
N LEU A 39 1.19 -5.53 -4.75
CA LEU A 39 2.01 -6.27 -3.79
C LEU A 39 1.33 -6.39 -2.43
N THR A 40 0.76 -5.31 -1.92
CA THR A 40 0.03 -5.35 -0.65
C THR A 40 -1.20 -6.25 -0.75
N GLY A 41 -1.91 -6.23 -1.87
CA GLY A 41 -3.02 -7.16 -2.12
C GLY A 41 -2.59 -8.63 -2.18
N LEU A 42 -1.42 -8.93 -2.76
CA LEU A 42 -0.84 -10.28 -2.81
C LEU A 42 -0.38 -10.76 -1.43
N PHE A 43 0.36 -9.92 -0.69
CA PHE A 43 0.91 -10.29 0.61
C PHE A 43 -0.18 -10.46 1.67
N LEU A 44 -1.21 -9.63 1.61
CA LEU A 44 -2.28 -9.56 2.61
C LEU A 44 -3.56 -10.30 2.21
N GLY A 45 -3.60 -10.90 1.01
CA GLY A 45 -4.77 -11.65 0.52
C GLY A 45 -5.14 -12.87 1.38
N LYS A 46 -4.25 -13.30 2.28
CA LYS A 46 -4.48 -14.38 3.25
C LYS A 46 -5.03 -13.90 4.61
N LEU A 47 -5.11 -12.58 4.83
CA LEU A 47 -5.70 -12.02 6.04
C LEU A 47 -7.22 -12.08 5.95
N ASP A 48 -7.83 -12.92 6.78
CA ASP A 48 -9.29 -12.99 6.91
C ASP A 48 -9.80 -11.87 7.82
N LEU A 49 -9.88 -10.66 7.27
CA LEU A 49 -10.41 -9.49 7.99
C LEU A 49 -11.92 -9.55 8.18
N GLU A 50 -12.61 -10.36 7.39
CA GLU A 50 -14.06 -10.52 7.48
C GLU A 50 -14.50 -11.38 8.65
N SER A 51 -13.58 -12.18 9.21
CA SER A 51 -13.81 -12.91 10.46
C SER A 51 -13.88 -12.01 11.69
N GLY A 52 -13.54 -10.73 11.56
CA GLY A 52 -13.43 -9.80 12.69
C GLY A 52 -12.16 -9.99 13.53
N GLU A 53 -11.25 -10.85 13.10
CA GLU A 53 -9.99 -11.10 13.79
C GLU A 53 -8.84 -10.32 13.19
N PHE A 54 -8.46 -9.22 13.85
CA PHE A 54 -7.28 -8.44 13.51
C PHE A 54 -6.48 -8.14 14.79
N GLY A 55 -5.77 -9.17 15.25
CA GLY A 55 -4.98 -9.11 16.47
C GLY A 55 -3.50 -8.79 16.19
N LYS A 56 -2.66 -8.95 17.22
CA LYS A 56 -1.23 -8.61 17.18
C LYS A 56 -0.48 -9.27 16.01
N LYS A 57 -0.76 -10.53 15.71
CA LYS A 57 -0.11 -11.29 14.63
C LYS A 57 -0.43 -10.66 13.26
N GLN A 58 -1.68 -10.31 13.02
CA GLN A 58 -2.14 -9.71 11.78
C GLN A 58 -1.58 -8.29 11.60
N ILE A 59 -1.50 -7.52 12.70
CA ILE A 59 -0.87 -6.18 12.70
C ILE A 59 0.61 -6.29 12.31
N ILE A 60 1.35 -7.22 12.89
CA ILE A 60 2.76 -7.44 12.54
C ILE A 60 2.89 -7.84 11.07
N LEU A 61 2.08 -8.81 10.61
CA LEU A 61 2.12 -9.26 9.22
C LEU A 61 1.81 -8.12 8.25
N PHE A 62 0.79 -7.32 8.55
CA PHE A 62 0.45 -6.12 7.75
C PHE A 62 1.64 -5.15 7.68
N ASN A 63 2.21 -4.80 8.82
CA ASN A 63 3.29 -3.81 8.87
C ASN A 63 4.59 -4.30 8.20
N VAL A 64 4.96 -5.57 8.36
CA VAL A 64 6.09 -6.16 7.64
C VAL A 64 5.84 -6.19 6.14
N SER A 65 4.67 -6.63 5.71
CA SER A 65 4.31 -6.73 4.30
C SER A 65 4.28 -5.37 3.60
N GLN A 66 3.68 -4.35 4.22
CA GLN A 66 3.64 -3.01 3.65
C GLN A 66 5.03 -2.37 3.60
N LEU A 67 5.87 -2.62 4.61
CA LEU A 67 7.24 -2.12 4.61
C LEU A 67 8.06 -2.71 3.45
N ILE A 68 7.97 -4.03 3.23
CA ILE A 68 8.61 -4.69 2.10
C ILE A 68 8.10 -4.10 0.76
N ALA A 69 6.78 -3.91 0.64
CA ALA A 69 6.20 -3.31 -0.56
C ALA A 69 6.70 -1.88 -0.79
N HIS A 70 6.85 -1.06 0.25
CA HIS A 70 7.41 0.29 0.14
C HIS A 70 8.88 0.27 -0.29
N VAL A 71 9.70 -0.62 0.28
CA VAL A 71 11.11 -0.77 -0.13
C VAL A 71 11.21 -1.15 -1.61
N ILE A 72 10.39 -2.09 -2.09
CA ILE A 72 10.38 -2.49 -3.49
C ILE A 72 9.93 -1.32 -4.39
N CYS A 73 8.84 -0.66 -4.05
CA CYS A 73 8.26 0.37 -4.91
C CYS A 73 9.09 1.65 -4.96
N TRP A 74 9.49 2.18 -3.80
CA TRP A 74 10.21 3.45 -3.72
C TRP A 74 11.72 3.31 -3.76
N GLY A 75 12.26 2.13 -3.44
CA GLY A 75 13.68 1.83 -3.57
C GLY A 75 14.10 1.25 -4.91
N LEU A 76 13.16 0.66 -5.66
CA LEU A 76 13.50 0.00 -6.93
C LEU A 76 12.58 0.44 -8.08
N VAL A 77 11.26 0.23 -7.98
CA VAL A 77 10.34 0.41 -9.12
C VAL A 77 10.29 1.87 -9.57
N ALA A 78 10.03 2.81 -8.67
CA ALA A 78 9.97 4.23 -9.01
C ALA A 78 11.30 4.75 -9.55
N PRO A 79 12.47 4.53 -8.91
CA PRO A 79 13.75 4.97 -9.44
C PRO A 79 14.08 4.40 -10.82
N VAL A 80 13.83 3.10 -11.05
CA VAL A 80 14.08 2.50 -12.37
C VAL A 80 13.21 3.13 -13.45
N LEU A 81 11.92 3.34 -13.15
CA LEU A 81 11.02 3.99 -14.09
C LEU A 81 11.37 5.47 -14.33
N ASP A 82 11.82 6.19 -13.30
CA ASP A 82 12.29 7.58 -13.44
C ASP A 82 13.50 7.68 -14.38
N ILE A 83 14.44 6.74 -14.30
CA ILE A 83 15.57 6.67 -15.22
C ILE A 83 15.08 6.40 -16.64
N VAL A 84 14.22 5.39 -16.81
CA VAL A 84 13.80 4.93 -18.14
C VAL A 84 12.89 5.93 -18.84
N ILE A 85 11.98 6.59 -18.11
CA ILE A 85 10.96 7.48 -18.67
C ILE A 85 11.48 8.90 -18.78
N TYR A 86 12.17 9.39 -17.74
CA TYR A 86 12.53 10.81 -17.61
C TYR A 86 14.02 11.09 -17.65
N ASN A 87 14.87 10.04 -17.69
CA ASN A 87 16.33 10.17 -17.65
C ASN A 87 16.84 10.97 -16.43
N GLU A 88 16.17 10.78 -15.28
CA GLU A 88 16.49 11.50 -14.04
C GLU A 88 17.84 11.03 -13.45
N PRO A 89 18.63 11.95 -12.84
CA PRO A 89 19.90 11.59 -12.23
C PRO A 89 19.74 10.76 -10.96
N LEU A 90 20.59 9.76 -10.81
CA LEU A 90 20.54 8.77 -9.70
C LEU A 90 20.50 9.41 -8.30
N GLU A 91 21.29 10.46 -8.08
CA GLU A 91 21.37 11.16 -6.78
C GLU A 91 20.01 11.69 -6.32
N LYS A 92 19.28 12.30 -7.27
CA LYS A 92 17.93 12.82 -7.03
C LYS A 92 16.96 11.69 -6.68
N LEU A 93 17.04 10.57 -7.41
CA LEU A 93 16.14 9.44 -7.27
C LEU A 93 16.26 8.78 -5.90
N PHE A 94 17.48 8.56 -5.43
CA PHE A 94 17.69 7.98 -4.09
C PHE A 94 17.17 8.88 -2.98
N ALA A 95 17.41 10.19 -3.07
CA ALA A 95 16.89 11.12 -2.07
C ALA A 95 15.36 11.17 -2.04
N GLN A 96 14.72 11.24 -3.20
CA GLN A 96 13.26 11.27 -3.33
C GLN A 96 12.63 9.92 -2.93
N GLY A 97 13.16 8.81 -3.44
CA GLY A 97 12.66 7.47 -3.16
C GLY A 97 12.77 7.10 -1.69
N LEU A 98 13.91 7.44 -1.04
CA LEU A 98 14.09 7.19 0.38
C LEU A 98 13.11 8.02 1.23
N THR A 99 12.99 9.31 0.92
CA THR A 99 12.06 10.20 1.64
C THR A 99 10.61 9.74 1.47
N ALA A 100 10.18 9.48 0.25
CA ALA A 100 8.83 8.99 -0.02
C ALA A 100 8.59 7.62 0.62
N GLY A 101 9.54 6.71 0.53
CA GLY A 101 9.47 5.38 1.14
C GLY A 101 9.27 5.43 2.65
N ILE A 102 10.04 6.26 3.36
CA ILE A 102 9.93 6.41 4.82
C ILE A 102 8.59 7.03 5.19
N VAL A 103 8.23 8.17 4.61
CA VAL A 103 6.98 8.88 4.94
C VAL A 103 5.77 8.01 4.64
N ASN A 104 5.74 7.38 3.49
CA ASN A 104 4.65 6.50 3.09
C ASN A 104 4.56 5.24 3.97
N ALA A 105 5.70 4.63 4.33
CA ALA A 105 5.72 3.46 5.20
C ALA A 105 5.19 3.78 6.62
N ILE A 106 5.57 4.92 7.19
CA ILE A 106 5.07 5.38 8.49
C ILE A 106 3.57 5.66 8.40
N THR A 107 3.14 6.43 7.40
CA THR A 107 1.72 6.78 7.21
C THR A 107 0.87 5.54 7.00
N THR A 108 1.28 4.65 6.11
CA THR A 108 0.57 3.38 5.85
C THR A 108 0.57 2.49 7.09
N GLY A 109 1.68 2.40 7.80
CA GLY A 109 1.79 1.60 9.01
C GLY A 109 0.86 2.07 10.11
N VAL A 110 0.85 3.37 10.39
CA VAL A 110 0.01 3.95 11.46
C VAL A 110 -1.47 3.99 11.04
N VAL A 111 -1.76 4.73 9.97
CA VAL A 111 -3.15 4.95 9.52
C VAL A 111 -3.79 3.65 9.05
N GLY A 112 -3.07 2.85 8.28
CA GLY A 112 -3.54 1.55 7.79
C GLY A 112 -3.85 0.59 8.94
N THR A 113 -2.98 0.51 9.95
CA THR A 113 -3.25 -0.33 11.14
C THR A 113 -4.51 0.13 11.87
N VAL A 114 -4.66 1.43 12.11
CA VAL A 114 -5.86 1.98 12.79
C VAL A 114 -7.13 1.67 12.01
N LEU A 115 -7.12 1.88 10.70
CA LEU A 115 -8.27 1.61 9.83
C LEU A 115 -8.62 0.12 9.77
N LEU A 116 -7.62 -0.78 9.69
CA LEU A 116 -7.85 -2.22 9.66
C LEU A 116 -8.39 -2.73 11.00
N VAL A 117 -7.87 -2.24 12.12
CA VAL A 117 -8.41 -2.55 13.46
C VAL A 117 -9.86 -2.06 13.58
N ALA A 118 -10.14 -0.84 13.15
CA ALA A 118 -11.49 -0.27 13.17
C ALA A 118 -12.44 -1.09 12.29
N TYR A 119 -12.01 -1.43 11.07
CA TYR A 119 -12.80 -2.25 10.15
C TYR A 119 -13.10 -3.63 10.73
N ALA A 120 -12.10 -4.34 11.26
CA ALA A 120 -12.30 -5.65 11.87
C ALA A 120 -13.32 -5.62 13.03
N LYS A 121 -13.33 -4.54 13.83
CA LYS A 121 -14.31 -4.36 14.91
C LYS A 121 -15.76 -4.18 14.41
N THR A 122 -15.96 -3.75 13.18
CA THR A 122 -17.31 -3.64 12.59
C THR A 122 -17.84 -4.98 12.07
N ARG A 123 -16.99 -6.02 12.02
CA ARG A 123 -17.38 -7.35 11.52
C ARG A 123 -17.88 -8.24 12.62
N THR A 124 -18.92 -9.00 12.29
CA THR A 124 -19.51 -10.00 13.18
C THR A 124 -18.76 -11.32 13.00
N LYS A 125 -18.30 -11.94 14.08
CA LYS A 125 -17.63 -13.24 14.02
C LYS A 125 -18.54 -14.28 13.36
N LYS A 126 -17.98 -15.08 12.45
CA LYS A 126 -18.68 -16.22 11.86
C LYS A 126 -19.24 -17.11 12.96
N GLY A 127 -20.55 -17.36 12.97
CA GLY A 127 -21.22 -18.19 13.97
C GLY A 127 -21.74 -17.46 15.21
N SER A 128 -21.46 -16.15 15.40
CA SER A 128 -21.98 -15.38 16.55
C SER A 128 -23.48 -15.06 16.45
N LEU A 129 -24.10 -15.33 15.30
CA LEU A 129 -25.53 -15.15 15.08
C LEU A 129 -26.32 -16.47 15.16
N ASN A 130 -25.69 -17.59 15.56
CA ASN A 130 -26.43 -18.80 15.85
C ASN A 130 -27.30 -18.54 17.08
N ARG A 131 -28.61 -18.52 16.88
CA ARG A 131 -29.59 -18.52 17.98
C ARG A 131 -29.46 -19.86 18.73
N GLU A 132 -29.31 -19.77 20.04
CA GLU A 132 -29.59 -20.90 20.95
C GLU A 132 -31.05 -21.34 20.82
#